data_2adb3117a11a4e51b4adae09be6b3190
#
_entry.id   2adb3117a11a4e51b4adae09be6b3190
#
_cell.length_a   1.000
_cell.length_b   1.000
_cell.length_c   1.000
_cell.angle_alpha   90.00
_cell.angle_beta   90.00
_cell.angle_gamma   90.00
#
_symmetry.space_group_name_H-M   'P 1'
#
loop_
_entity.id
_entity.type
_entity.pdbx_description
1 polymer ?
#
loop_
_entity_poly.entity_id
_entity_poly.type
_entity_poly.pdbx_seq_one_letter_code
_entity_poly.pdbx_strand_id
1 'polypeptide(L)'
;LPIDDKDVMLSGSVSLLSDIFLASPRYAELKDQNVPVKRLQEFPLLMMEENTVARRAVDSYLATLGITLQPDIEVANWDLMLKLAVKGMGIGCVPREYCKKKLESGELFEVNITPSLPVRGVGLALPKNVPVPFALREFIALFK
;
A
#
# COMPACT_ATOMS: atom_id res chain seq x y z
N LEU A 1 9.35 4.37 -5.23
CA LEU A 1 10.53 4.05 -6.01
C LEU A 1 11.35 5.31 -6.26
N PRO A 2 12.64 5.27 -5.97
CA PRO A 2 13.51 6.33 -6.45
C PRO A 2 13.55 6.25 -7.98
N ILE A 3 13.14 7.33 -8.63
CA ILE A 3 13.24 7.44 -10.08
C ILE A 3 14.55 8.15 -10.38
N ASP A 4 15.38 7.49 -11.18
CA ASP A 4 16.61 8.12 -11.66
C ASP A 4 16.22 9.13 -12.75
N ASP A 5 16.42 10.40 -12.45
CA ASP A 5 16.02 11.51 -13.32
C ASP A 5 16.85 11.64 -14.59
N LYS A 6 17.91 10.86 -14.72
CA LYS A 6 18.84 11.02 -15.87
C LYS A 6 18.18 10.70 -17.21
N ASP A 7 17.33 9.67 -17.22
CA ASP A 7 16.78 9.14 -18.47
C ASP A 7 15.25 9.20 -18.55
N VAL A 8 14.57 9.65 -17.48
CA VAL A 8 13.12 9.71 -17.42
C VAL A 8 12.64 11.07 -16.91
N MET A 9 11.42 11.42 -17.24
CA MET A 9 10.73 12.57 -16.70
C MET A 9 9.35 12.18 -16.19
N LEU A 10 8.89 12.87 -15.15
CA LEU A 10 7.53 12.71 -14.65
C LEU A 10 6.56 13.51 -15.51
N SER A 11 5.44 12.92 -15.85
CA SER A 11 4.35 13.57 -16.58
C SER A 11 3.12 13.68 -15.71
N GLY A 12 2.52 14.87 -15.68
CA GLY A 12 1.33 15.14 -14.88
C GLY A 12 1.61 15.25 -13.40
N SER A 13 0.56 15.23 -12.58
CA SER A 13 0.67 15.28 -11.13
C SER A 13 0.95 13.91 -10.55
N VAL A 14 1.74 13.88 -9.47
CA VAL A 14 2.00 12.65 -8.72
C VAL A 14 0.82 12.41 -7.77
N SER A 15 0.23 11.23 -7.83
CA SER A 15 -0.78 10.80 -6.86
C SER A 15 -0.10 10.25 -5.61
N LEU A 16 -0.64 10.59 -4.44
CA LEU A 16 -0.10 10.13 -3.16
C LEU A 16 -0.94 8.94 -2.66
N LEU A 17 -0.26 7.91 -2.19
CA LEU A 17 -0.87 6.74 -1.58
C LEU A 17 -0.40 6.60 -0.13
N SER A 18 -1.36 6.39 0.76
CA SER A 18 -1.10 6.17 2.19
C SER A 18 -1.36 4.70 2.51
N ASP A 19 -0.31 3.91 2.56
CA ASP A 19 -0.44 2.50 2.95
C ASP A 19 -0.82 2.42 4.43
N ILE A 20 -1.80 1.58 4.72
CA ILE A 20 -2.27 1.34 6.08
C ILE A 20 -2.41 -0.16 6.33
N PHE A 21 -2.44 -0.53 7.60
CA PHE A 21 -2.88 -1.85 8.02
C PHE A 21 -4.35 -1.78 8.40
N LEU A 22 -5.10 -2.80 8.00
CA LEU A 22 -6.52 -2.88 8.28
C LEU A 22 -6.92 -4.29 8.73
N ALA A 23 -8.02 -4.37 9.47
CA ALA A 23 -8.49 -5.62 10.04
C ALA A 23 -10.01 -5.63 10.14
N SER A 24 -10.58 -6.84 10.17
CA SER A 24 -12.01 -7.01 10.47
C SER A 24 -12.28 -6.89 11.96
N PRO A 25 -13.56 -6.74 12.37
CA PRO A 25 -13.93 -6.71 13.80
C PRO A 25 -13.47 -7.94 14.60
N ARG A 26 -13.07 -9.02 13.95
CA ARG A 26 -12.44 -10.16 14.62
C ARG A 26 -11.23 -9.75 15.45
N TYR A 27 -10.52 -8.70 15.02
CA TYR A 27 -9.34 -8.17 15.70
C TYR A 27 -9.66 -6.87 16.45
N ALA A 28 -10.86 -6.78 17.03
CA ALA A 28 -11.36 -5.58 17.71
C ALA A 28 -10.45 -5.08 18.85
N GLU A 29 -9.60 -5.95 19.40
CA GLU A 29 -8.61 -5.59 20.42
C GLU A 29 -7.60 -4.54 19.93
N LEU A 30 -7.43 -4.43 18.62
CA LEU A 30 -6.53 -3.45 17.99
C LEU A 30 -7.23 -2.14 17.63
N LYS A 31 -8.56 -2.13 17.69
CA LYS A 31 -9.36 -0.95 17.30
C LYS A 31 -9.18 0.17 18.29
N ASP A 32 -9.00 1.40 17.77
CA ASP A 32 -8.85 2.62 18.56
C ASP A 32 -7.68 2.56 19.58
N GLN A 33 -6.72 1.69 19.30
CA GLN A 33 -5.50 1.55 20.10
C GLN A 33 -4.31 2.11 19.32
N ASN A 34 -3.31 2.56 20.05
CA ASN A 34 -2.03 2.92 19.48
C ASN A 34 -1.15 1.66 19.47
N VAL A 35 -1.02 1.03 18.30
CA VAL A 35 -0.39 -0.29 18.15
C VAL A 35 1.05 -0.11 17.68
N PRO A 36 2.05 -0.50 18.47
CA PRO A 36 3.43 -0.56 17.96
C PRO A 36 3.49 -1.50 16.76
N VAL A 37 4.11 -1.06 15.67
CA VAL A 37 4.13 -1.85 14.43
C VAL A 37 4.72 -3.25 14.66
N LYS A 38 5.67 -3.38 15.56
CA LYS A 38 6.25 -4.67 15.92
C LYS A 38 5.22 -5.67 16.44
N ARG A 39 4.15 -5.20 17.09
CA ARG A 39 3.10 -6.07 17.62
C ARG A 39 2.33 -6.80 16.51
N LEU A 40 2.37 -6.30 15.28
CA LEU A 40 1.73 -6.99 14.16
C LEU A 40 2.29 -8.39 13.91
N GLN A 41 3.51 -8.67 14.37
CA GLN A 41 4.10 -10.01 14.28
C GLN A 41 3.33 -11.07 15.07
N GLU A 42 2.49 -10.66 16.00
CA GLU A 42 1.68 -11.55 16.83
C GLU A 42 0.37 -11.98 16.13
N PHE A 43 0.08 -11.45 14.96
CA PHE A 43 -1.17 -11.67 14.24
C PHE A 43 -0.92 -12.27 12.87
N PRO A 44 -1.93 -12.98 12.30
CA PRO A 44 -1.84 -13.38 10.90
C PRO A 44 -1.77 -12.14 10.00
N LEU A 45 -0.86 -12.16 9.03
CA LEU A 45 -0.63 -11.02 8.14
C LEU A 45 -0.92 -11.41 6.69
N LEU A 46 -1.60 -10.50 6.00
CA LEU A 46 -1.87 -10.59 4.56
C LEU A 46 -1.06 -9.49 3.88
N MET A 47 -0.16 -9.88 3.01
CA MET A 47 0.69 -8.91 2.30
C MET A 47 0.71 -9.22 0.82
N MET A 48 1.07 -8.22 0.02
CA MET A 48 1.30 -8.41 -1.40
C MET A 48 2.53 -9.29 -1.61
N GLU A 49 2.64 -9.88 -2.80
CA GLU A 49 3.81 -10.68 -3.18
C GLU A 49 5.10 -9.85 -3.10
N GLU A 50 6.20 -10.52 -2.77
CA GLU A 50 7.50 -9.89 -2.49
C GLU A 50 8.02 -8.99 -3.61
N ASN A 51 7.73 -9.32 -4.85
CA ASN A 51 8.23 -8.60 -6.01
C ASN A 51 7.39 -7.37 -6.37
N THR A 52 6.35 -7.06 -5.62
CA THR A 52 5.53 -5.87 -5.88
C THR A 52 6.18 -4.61 -5.29
N VAL A 53 5.92 -3.48 -5.94
CA VAL A 53 6.40 -2.18 -5.45
C VAL A 53 5.83 -1.86 -4.07
N ALA A 54 4.54 -2.15 -3.87
CA ALA A 54 3.86 -1.92 -2.60
C ALA A 54 4.52 -2.70 -1.45
N ARG A 55 4.80 -4.00 -1.66
CA ARG A 55 5.44 -4.84 -0.66
C ARG A 55 6.85 -4.36 -0.35
N ARG A 56 7.63 -4.03 -1.38
CA ARG A 56 8.99 -3.54 -1.20
C ARG A 56 9.05 -2.23 -0.42
N ALA A 57 8.11 -1.33 -0.67
CA ALA A 57 8.06 -0.06 0.05
C ALA A 57 7.84 -0.27 1.55
N VAL A 58 6.92 -1.15 1.91
CA VAL A 58 6.65 -1.49 3.31
C VAL A 58 7.85 -2.17 3.96
N ASP A 59 8.38 -3.21 3.32
CA ASP A 59 9.51 -3.98 3.85
C ASP A 59 10.76 -3.10 4.04
N SER A 60 11.06 -2.24 3.07
CA SER A 60 12.20 -1.34 3.14
C SER A 60 12.08 -0.35 4.30
N TYR A 61 10.89 0.22 4.49
CA TYR A 61 10.67 1.14 5.60
C TYR A 61 10.81 0.44 6.94
N LEU A 62 10.19 -0.72 7.10
CA LEU A 62 10.26 -1.48 8.35
C LEU A 62 11.68 -1.94 8.65
N ALA A 63 12.47 -2.24 7.63
CA ALA A 63 13.88 -2.60 7.80
C ALA A 63 14.67 -1.47 8.44
N THR A 64 14.36 -0.19 8.15
CA THR A 64 15.00 0.95 8.81
C THR A 64 14.72 0.99 10.31
N LEU A 65 13.64 0.36 10.74
CA LEU A 65 13.25 0.26 12.15
C LEU A 65 13.71 -1.05 12.78
N GLY A 66 14.44 -1.89 12.04
CA GLY A 66 14.87 -3.21 12.49
C GLY A 66 13.73 -4.22 12.60
N ILE A 67 12.65 -4.01 11.85
CA ILE A 67 11.46 -4.86 11.90
C ILE A 67 11.29 -5.61 10.59
N THR A 68 11.02 -6.91 10.68
CA THR A 68 10.65 -7.75 9.54
C THR A 68 9.30 -8.39 9.83
N LEU A 69 8.33 -8.17 8.93
CA LEU A 69 7.03 -8.81 9.02
C LEU A 69 7.00 -10.02 8.10
N GLN A 70 6.52 -11.15 8.62
CA GLN A 70 6.36 -12.38 7.83
C GLN A 70 4.89 -12.56 7.52
N PRO A 71 4.49 -12.51 6.25
CA PRO A 71 3.10 -12.74 5.89
C PRO A 71 2.74 -14.23 6.04
N ASP A 72 1.52 -14.48 6.49
CA ASP A 72 0.94 -15.81 6.50
C ASP A 72 0.33 -16.14 5.14
N ILE A 73 -0.19 -15.12 4.46
CA ILE A 73 -0.74 -15.23 3.11
C ILE A 73 -0.20 -14.10 2.27
N GLU A 74 0.32 -14.45 1.08
CA GLU A 74 0.70 -13.48 0.07
C GLU A 74 -0.34 -13.47 -1.03
N VAL A 75 -0.72 -12.28 -1.49
CA VAL A 75 -1.75 -12.09 -2.50
C VAL A 75 -1.24 -11.25 -3.67
N ALA A 76 -1.84 -11.49 -4.84
CA ALA A 76 -1.41 -10.84 -6.08
C ALA A 76 -2.07 -9.49 -6.32
N ASN A 77 -3.19 -9.20 -5.65
CA ASN A 77 -3.91 -7.94 -5.85
C ASN A 77 -4.67 -7.51 -4.60
N TRP A 78 -5.02 -6.21 -4.55
CA TRP A 78 -5.68 -5.62 -3.40
C TRP A 78 -7.14 -6.07 -3.23
N ASP A 79 -7.82 -6.42 -4.33
CA ASP A 79 -9.19 -6.93 -4.28
C ASP A 79 -9.26 -8.20 -3.44
N LEU A 80 -8.37 -9.13 -3.72
CA LEU A 80 -8.28 -10.37 -2.96
C LEU A 80 -7.88 -10.09 -1.51
N MET A 81 -6.95 -9.16 -1.30
CA MET A 81 -6.54 -8.73 0.04
C MET A 81 -7.74 -8.29 0.86
N LEU A 82 -8.59 -7.40 0.30
CA LEU A 82 -9.76 -6.89 1.01
C LEU A 82 -10.77 -7.99 1.32
N LYS A 83 -11.00 -8.90 0.39
CA LYS A 83 -11.92 -10.03 0.59
C LYS A 83 -11.46 -10.93 1.73
N LEU A 84 -10.19 -11.25 1.78
CA LEU A 84 -9.63 -12.08 2.84
C LEU A 84 -9.64 -11.34 4.19
N ALA A 85 -9.33 -10.06 4.19
CA ALA A 85 -9.36 -9.26 5.41
C ALA A 85 -10.77 -9.17 6.00
N VAL A 86 -11.79 -8.97 5.16
CA VAL A 86 -13.20 -8.94 5.60
C VAL A 86 -13.60 -10.26 6.24
N LYS A 87 -13.08 -11.38 5.74
CA LYS A 87 -13.34 -12.71 6.30
C LYS A 87 -12.57 -12.97 7.60
N GLY A 88 -11.73 -12.04 8.04
CA GLY A 88 -10.96 -12.20 9.27
C GLY A 88 -9.76 -13.13 9.14
N MET A 89 -9.25 -13.31 7.93
CA MET A 89 -8.11 -14.21 7.67
C MET A 89 -6.79 -13.61 8.14
N GLY A 90 -6.74 -12.31 8.42
CA GLY A 90 -5.55 -11.65 8.91
C GLY A 90 -5.65 -10.13 8.78
N ILE A 91 -4.56 -9.46 9.18
CA ILE A 91 -4.40 -8.03 9.04
C ILE A 91 -3.76 -7.77 7.69
N GLY A 92 -4.43 -6.95 6.85
CA GLY A 92 -3.95 -6.65 5.51
C GLY A 92 -3.28 -5.29 5.43
N CYS A 93 -2.43 -5.10 4.42
CA CYS A 93 -1.77 -3.82 4.13
C CYS A 93 -2.20 -3.36 2.74
N VAL A 94 -2.90 -2.23 2.67
CA VAL A 94 -3.38 -1.64 1.41
C VAL A 94 -3.34 -0.12 1.48
N PRO A 95 -3.33 0.58 0.33
CA PRO A 95 -3.52 2.03 0.36
C PRO A 95 -4.91 2.40 0.89
N ARG A 96 -4.97 3.38 1.79
CA ARG A 96 -6.24 3.88 2.35
C ARG A 96 -7.20 4.31 1.24
N GLU A 97 -6.67 4.89 0.21
CA GLU A 97 -7.43 5.39 -0.94
C GLU A 97 -8.20 4.27 -1.66
N TYR A 98 -7.73 3.05 -1.54
CA TYR A 98 -8.33 1.88 -2.18
C TYR A 98 -9.45 1.24 -1.34
N CYS A 99 -9.48 1.48 -0.03
CA CYS A 99 -10.37 0.77 0.89
C CYS A 99 -11.38 1.66 1.62
N LYS A 100 -11.62 2.89 1.13
CA LYS A 100 -12.50 3.86 1.79
C LYS A 100 -13.88 3.30 2.12
N LYS A 101 -14.51 2.61 1.16
CA LYS A 101 -15.85 2.05 1.36
C LYS A 101 -15.91 1.04 2.48
N LYS A 102 -14.90 0.17 2.58
CA LYS A 102 -14.82 -0.84 3.63
C LYS A 102 -14.60 -0.22 5.01
N LEU A 103 -13.82 0.85 5.07
CA LEU A 103 -13.60 1.60 6.31
C LEU A 103 -14.88 2.34 6.74
N GLU A 104 -15.57 2.97 5.81
CA GLU A 104 -16.81 3.72 6.08
C GLU A 104 -17.93 2.78 6.53
N SER A 105 -18.04 1.60 5.94
CA SER A 105 -19.08 0.61 6.28
C SER A 105 -18.83 -0.09 7.62
N GLY A 106 -17.61 -0.02 8.15
CA GLY A 106 -17.24 -0.75 9.34
C GLY A 106 -16.91 -2.24 9.13
N GLU A 107 -16.94 -2.71 7.87
CA GLU A 107 -16.49 -4.08 7.57
C GLU A 107 -15.02 -4.28 7.90
N LEU A 108 -14.23 -3.22 7.77
CA LEU A 108 -12.82 -3.18 8.14
C LEU A 108 -12.55 -1.89 8.94
N PHE A 109 -11.54 -1.92 9.76
CA PHE A 109 -11.05 -0.72 10.45
C PHE A 109 -9.54 -0.56 10.25
N GLU A 110 -9.07 0.68 10.29
CA GLU A 110 -7.65 0.96 10.22
C GLU A 110 -6.98 0.64 11.55
N VAL A 111 -5.88 -0.10 11.51
CA VAL A 111 -5.05 -0.34 12.69
C VAL A 111 -4.06 0.82 12.81
N ASN A 112 -4.17 1.61 13.87
CA ASN A 112 -3.30 2.76 14.10
C ASN A 112 -1.93 2.30 14.58
N ILE A 113 -0.99 2.14 13.67
CA ILE A 113 0.36 1.69 14.01
C ILE A 113 1.28 2.86 14.35
N THR A 114 2.27 2.59 15.18
CA THR A 114 3.30 3.54 15.56
C THR A 114 4.68 2.90 15.33
N PRO A 115 5.57 3.51 14.54
CA PRO A 115 5.31 4.65 13.66
C PRO A 115 4.43 4.27 12.47
N SER A 116 3.76 5.25 11.87
CA SER A 116 2.95 5.03 10.68
C SER A 116 3.82 4.81 9.44
N LEU A 117 3.25 4.14 8.42
CA LEU A 117 3.93 3.97 7.15
C LEU A 117 4.04 5.30 6.40
N PRO A 118 5.14 5.54 5.66
CA PRO A 118 5.28 6.77 4.89
C PRO A 118 4.33 6.81 3.69
N VAL A 119 3.97 8.02 3.29
CA VAL A 119 3.18 8.25 2.07
C VAL A 119 4.06 7.96 0.86
N ARG A 120 3.49 7.30 -0.16
CA ARG A 120 4.17 7.01 -1.43
C ARG A 120 3.62 7.88 -2.54
N GLY A 121 4.49 8.35 -3.44
CA GLY A 121 4.10 9.00 -4.68
C GLY A 121 3.99 7.99 -5.81
N VAL A 122 2.94 8.13 -6.62
CA VAL A 122 2.74 7.34 -7.85
C VAL A 122 2.50 8.31 -9.00
N GLY A 123 3.25 8.15 -10.08
CA GLY A 123 3.14 9.02 -11.25
C GLY A 123 3.58 8.31 -12.50
N LEU A 124 3.41 8.98 -13.64
CA LEU A 124 3.90 8.49 -14.92
C LEU A 124 5.34 8.97 -15.13
N ALA A 125 6.23 8.03 -15.40
CA ALA A 125 7.61 8.32 -15.78
C ALA A 125 7.76 8.00 -17.26
N LEU A 126 8.29 8.95 -18.02
CA LEU A 126 8.50 8.84 -19.45
C LEU A 126 9.99 8.95 -19.79
N PRO A 127 10.48 8.20 -20.81
CA PRO A 127 11.85 8.39 -21.27
C PRO A 127 12.06 9.82 -21.79
N LYS A 128 13.19 10.42 -21.45
CA LYS A 128 13.59 11.71 -22.02
C LYS A 128 14.03 11.52 -23.48
N ASN A 129 13.80 12.55 -24.29
CA ASN A 129 14.26 12.58 -25.69
C ASN A 129 13.67 11.50 -26.59
N VAL A 130 12.55 10.91 -26.23
CA VAL A 130 11.82 9.93 -27.03
C VAL A 130 10.48 10.55 -27.43
N PRO A 131 10.09 10.50 -28.72
CA PRO A 131 8.78 10.99 -29.16
C PRO A 131 7.66 10.24 -28.43
N VAL A 132 6.64 10.98 -28.00
CA VAL A 132 5.49 10.41 -27.32
C VAL A 132 4.41 10.06 -28.35
N PRO A 133 4.05 8.78 -28.55
CA PRO A 133 2.95 8.38 -29.45
C PRO A 133 1.63 9.03 -29.05
N PHE A 134 0.74 9.24 -30.02
CA PHE A 134 -0.57 9.86 -29.78
C PHE A 134 -1.37 9.15 -28.70
N ALA A 135 -1.45 7.81 -28.78
CA ALA A 135 -2.19 7.02 -27.79
C ALA A 135 -1.66 7.21 -26.37
N LEU A 136 -0.33 7.33 -26.24
CA LEU A 136 0.30 7.56 -24.93
C LEU A 136 0.01 8.99 -24.43
N ARG A 137 -0.03 9.97 -25.32
CA ARG A 137 -0.43 11.35 -24.94
C ARG A 137 -1.85 11.40 -24.39
N GLU A 138 -2.78 10.69 -25.03
CA GLU A 138 -4.15 10.60 -24.56
C GLU A 138 -4.23 9.91 -23.20
N PHE A 139 -3.47 8.83 -23.02
CA PHE A 139 -3.38 8.14 -21.73
C PHE A 139 -2.85 9.06 -20.63
N ILE A 140 -1.77 9.80 -20.90
CA ILE A 140 -1.16 10.74 -19.96
C ILE A 140 -2.16 11.82 -19.54
N ALA A 141 -2.98 12.30 -20.47
CA ALA A 141 -3.96 13.34 -20.21
C ALA A 141 -4.98 12.93 -19.12
N LEU A 142 -5.21 11.62 -18.94
CA LEU A 142 -6.10 11.10 -17.89
C LEU A 142 -5.53 11.28 -16.47
N PHE A 143 -4.24 11.54 -16.34
CA PHE A 143 -3.56 11.72 -15.06
C PHE A 143 -3.35 13.19 -14.66
N LYS A 144 -3.85 14.11 -15.45
CA LYS A 144 -3.74 15.55 -15.16
C LYS A 144 -4.96 16.06 -14.36
#